data_363957cc48aaa3c60e516870c5d45d9a
#
_entry.id   363957cc48aaa3c60e516870c5d45d9a
#
_cell.length_a   1.000
_cell.length_b   1.000
_cell.length_c   1.000
_cell.angle_alpha   90.00
_cell.angle_beta   90.00
_cell.angle_gamma   90.00
#
_symmetry.space_group_name_H-M   'P 1'
#
loop_
_entity.id
_entity.type
_entity.pdbx_description
1 polymer ?
#
loop_
_entity_poly.entity_id
_entity_poly.type
_entity_poly.pdbx_seq_one_letter_code
_entity_poly.pdbx_strand_id
1 'polypeptide(L)'
;MEIILGKKVGDLVFGMLPAEVENLYGTPDYSYTDDDNDLIYIYNQLQLRLAFYELEDFKLCYVITANPKAVVHEISFIGMNLNEATDLLQQQTKVKPFSERLDLTELLVFEGVSFNLVAEFGTVSKLEIGVAVSDNDEFVFPKR
;
A
#
# COMPACT_ATOMS: atom_id res chain seq x y z
N MET A 1 -12.81 3.96 1.47
CA MET A 1 -11.45 4.02 2.01
C MET A 1 -10.58 4.80 1.03
N GLU A 2 -10.29 6.03 1.35
CA GLU A 2 -9.52 6.90 0.47
C GLU A 2 -8.02 6.71 0.68
N ILE A 3 -7.29 6.54 -0.43
CA ILE A 3 -5.83 6.46 -0.43
C ILE A 3 -5.27 7.80 -0.91
N ILE A 4 -4.38 8.38 -0.11
CA ILE A 4 -3.55 9.51 -0.54
C ILE A 4 -2.13 8.97 -0.64
N LEU A 5 -1.61 8.92 -1.86
CA LEU A 5 -0.33 8.27 -2.17
C LEU A 5 0.80 8.81 -1.29
N GLY A 6 1.54 7.89 -0.68
CA GLY A 6 2.65 8.21 0.20
C GLY A 6 2.28 8.71 1.58
N LYS A 7 1.00 8.93 1.87
CA LYS A 7 0.55 9.58 3.11
C LYS A 7 -0.39 8.74 3.94
N LYS A 8 -1.47 8.22 3.36
CA LYS A 8 -2.46 7.50 4.16
C LYS A 8 -3.32 6.54 3.35
N VAL A 9 -3.90 5.57 4.06
CA VAL A 9 -4.86 4.60 3.53
C VAL A 9 -6.07 4.61 4.49
N GLY A 10 -7.18 5.22 4.07
CA GLY A 10 -8.32 5.41 4.97
C GLY A 10 -7.91 6.22 6.20
N ASP A 11 -8.14 5.65 7.38
CA ASP A 11 -7.76 6.29 8.66
C ASP A 11 -6.31 6.02 9.06
N LEU A 12 -5.62 5.14 8.33
CA LEU A 12 -4.23 4.80 8.60
C LEU A 12 -3.30 5.87 8.00
N VAL A 13 -2.52 6.51 8.85
CA VAL A 13 -1.53 7.49 8.42
C VAL A 13 -0.14 6.87 8.57
N PHE A 14 0.68 6.95 7.53
CA PHE A 14 2.05 6.43 7.62
C PHE A 14 2.79 7.13 8.75
N GLY A 15 3.54 6.36 9.53
CA GLY A 15 4.17 6.82 10.75
C GLY A 15 3.43 6.43 12.03
N MET A 16 2.19 5.94 11.93
CA MET A 16 1.46 5.42 13.08
C MET A 16 2.21 4.24 13.71
N LEU A 17 2.15 4.17 15.03
CA LEU A 17 2.68 3.03 15.79
C LEU A 17 1.61 1.92 15.89
N PRO A 18 2.02 0.67 16.14
CA PRO A 18 1.06 -0.43 16.26
C PRO A 18 -0.07 -0.15 17.25
N ALA A 19 0.24 0.45 18.41
CA ALA A 19 -0.79 0.77 19.41
C ALA A 19 -1.83 1.76 18.88
N GLU A 20 -1.41 2.72 18.04
CA GLU A 20 -2.34 3.66 17.44
C GLU A 20 -3.28 2.96 16.44
N VAL A 21 -2.76 2.02 15.66
CA VAL A 21 -3.57 1.23 14.73
C VAL A 21 -4.57 0.37 15.49
N GLU A 22 -4.15 -0.25 16.60
CA GLU A 22 -5.05 -1.07 17.42
C GLU A 22 -6.14 -0.23 18.07
N ASN A 23 -5.88 1.04 18.38
CA ASN A 23 -6.91 1.95 18.87
C ASN A 23 -7.98 2.23 17.80
N LEU A 24 -7.60 2.21 16.51
CA LEU A 24 -8.54 2.43 15.43
C LEU A 24 -9.33 1.17 15.08
N TYR A 25 -8.64 0.03 14.96
CA TYR A 25 -9.19 -1.18 14.36
C TYR A 25 -9.28 -2.38 15.30
N GLY A 26 -8.78 -2.22 16.53
CA GLY A 26 -8.73 -3.33 17.49
C GLY A 26 -7.56 -4.26 17.22
N THR A 27 -7.60 -5.41 17.91
CA THR A 27 -6.57 -6.44 17.77
C THR A 27 -6.56 -7.01 16.34
N PRO A 28 -5.42 -7.12 15.68
CA PRO A 28 -5.38 -7.73 14.36
C PRO A 28 -5.71 -9.22 14.42
N ASP A 29 -6.22 -9.77 13.32
CA ASP A 29 -6.49 -11.21 13.22
C ASP A 29 -5.20 -12.02 13.32
N TYR A 30 -4.12 -11.50 12.73
CA TYR A 30 -2.79 -12.09 12.81
C TYR A 30 -1.76 -11.01 13.06
N SER A 31 -0.74 -11.36 13.86
CA SER A 31 0.40 -10.51 14.13
C SER A 31 1.65 -11.41 14.16
N TYR A 32 2.65 -11.04 13.36
CA TYR A 32 3.89 -11.80 13.32
C TYR A 32 5.05 -10.91 12.87
N THR A 33 6.27 -11.42 13.07
CA THR A 33 7.49 -10.77 12.60
C THR A 33 7.98 -11.51 11.37
N ASP A 34 8.27 -10.79 10.30
CA ASP A 34 8.76 -11.40 9.06
C ASP A 34 10.29 -11.58 9.08
N ASP A 35 10.86 -12.03 7.95
CA ASP A 35 12.30 -12.31 7.85
C ASP A 35 13.17 -11.05 7.98
N ASP A 36 12.60 -9.87 7.74
CA ASP A 36 13.31 -8.59 7.88
C ASP A 36 13.15 -7.99 9.28
N ASN A 37 12.56 -8.73 10.22
CA ASN A 37 12.24 -8.30 11.58
C ASN A 37 11.19 -7.17 11.62
N ASP A 38 10.42 -7.00 10.55
CA ASP A 38 9.32 -6.06 10.53
C ASP A 38 8.08 -6.69 11.17
N LEU A 39 7.29 -5.88 11.86
CA LEU A 39 6.05 -6.33 12.48
C LEU A 39 4.93 -6.26 11.44
N ILE A 40 4.23 -7.37 11.26
CA ILE A 40 3.13 -7.48 10.30
C ILE A 40 1.82 -7.66 11.03
N TYR A 41 0.82 -6.83 10.68
CA TYR A 41 -0.56 -6.96 11.15
C TYR A 41 -1.47 -7.30 9.98
N ILE A 42 -2.38 -8.25 10.19
CA ILE A 42 -3.38 -8.63 9.19
C ILE A 42 -4.78 -8.42 9.76
N TYR A 43 -5.58 -7.64 9.06
CA TYR A 43 -7.00 -7.41 9.36
C TYR A 43 -7.84 -7.99 8.23
N ASN A 44 -8.41 -9.18 8.44
CA ASN A 44 -9.10 -9.93 7.38
C ASN A 44 -10.34 -9.22 6.85
N GLN A 45 -11.19 -8.67 7.73
CA GLN A 45 -12.42 -8.01 7.29
C GLN A 45 -12.15 -6.75 6.48
N LEU A 46 -11.11 -6.02 6.84
CA LEU A 46 -10.70 -4.81 6.13
C LEU A 46 -9.84 -5.12 4.92
N GLN A 47 -9.40 -6.37 4.76
CA GLN A 47 -8.50 -6.82 3.71
C GLN A 47 -7.22 -5.99 3.66
N LEU A 48 -6.62 -5.81 4.83
CA LEU A 48 -5.41 -5.01 5.01
C LEU A 48 -4.28 -5.87 5.56
N ARG A 49 -3.08 -5.67 5.00
CA ARG A 49 -1.82 -6.17 5.54
C ARG A 49 -0.92 -4.97 5.78
N LEU A 50 -0.51 -4.79 7.03
CA LEU A 50 0.27 -3.62 7.46
C LEU A 50 1.69 -4.06 7.82
N ALA A 51 2.69 -3.28 7.42
CA ALA A 51 4.07 -3.51 7.81
C ALA A 51 4.61 -2.31 8.59
N PHE A 52 5.08 -2.59 9.80
CA PHE A 52 5.73 -1.61 10.68
C PHE A 52 7.23 -1.94 10.65
N TYR A 53 8.04 -1.03 10.14
CA TYR A 53 9.45 -1.31 9.87
C TYR A 53 10.32 -1.14 11.13
N GLU A 54 11.10 -2.18 11.46
CA GLU A 54 12.03 -2.15 12.59
C GLU A 54 12.99 -0.96 12.49
N LEU A 55 13.55 -0.73 11.30
CA LEU A 55 14.52 0.34 11.08
C LEU A 55 13.90 1.74 11.21
N GLU A 56 12.59 1.85 11.27
CA GLU A 56 11.86 3.10 11.46
C GLU A 56 11.13 3.13 12.80
N ASP A 57 11.68 2.45 13.82
CA ASP A 57 11.10 2.35 15.15
C ASP A 57 9.65 1.85 15.13
N PHE A 58 9.37 0.90 14.25
CA PHE A 58 8.06 0.27 14.06
C PHE A 58 6.96 1.25 13.68
N LYS A 59 7.29 2.27 12.92
CA LYS A 59 6.29 3.13 12.28
C LYS A 59 5.66 2.38 11.09
N LEU A 60 4.39 2.66 10.84
CA LEU A 60 3.70 2.11 9.68
C LEU A 60 4.31 2.66 8.40
N CYS A 61 4.85 1.79 7.56
CA CYS A 61 5.56 2.17 6.33
C CYS A 61 4.97 1.58 5.07
N TYR A 62 4.17 0.52 5.18
CA TYR A 62 3.68 -0.19 4.00
C TYR A 62 2.30 -0.81 4.26
N VAL A 63 1.42 -0.70 3.27
CA VAL A 63 0.07 -1.26 3.35
C VAL A 63 -0.23 -1.99 2.04
N ILE A 64 -0.71 -3.22 2.16
CA ILE A 64 -1.26 -3.96 1.03
C ILE A 64 -2.76 -4.11 1.27
N THR A 65 -3.57 -3.78 0.28
CA THR A 65 -5.02 -3.96 0.39
C THR A 65 -5.60 -4.67 -0.83
N ALA A 66 -6.56 -5.57 -0.57
CA ALA A 66 -7.40 -6.18 -1.59
C ALA A 66 -8.84 -5.67 -1.49
N ASN A 67 -9.08 -4.63 -0.69
CA ASN A 67 -10.43 -4.12 -0.44
C ASN A 67 -10.92 -3.31 -1.64
N PRO A 68 -12.01 -3.73 -2.32
CA PRO A 68 -12.52 -3.00 -3.48
C PRO A 68 -13.08 -1.62 -3.16
N LYS A 69 -13.26 -1.29 -1.88
CA LYS A 69 -13.67 0.05 -1.45
C LYS A 69 -12.49 1.02 -1.37
N ALA A 70 -11.26 0.55 -1.56
CA ALA A 70 -10.08 1.41 -1.59
C ALA A 70 -10.07 2.20 -2.90
N VAL A 71 -9.94 3.52 -2.79
CA VAL A 71 -9.98 4.41 -3.96
C VAL A 71 -8.78 5.36 -3.95
N VAL A 72 -8.24 5.63 -5.15
CA VAL A 72 -7.21 6.63 -5.39
C VAL A 72 -7.82 7.66 -6.33
N HIS A 73 -7.90 8.92 -5.92
CA HIS A 73 -8.58 9.98 -6.70
C HIS A 73 -9.98 9.53 -7.15
N GLU A 74 -10.74 8.95 -6.22
CA GLU A 74 -12.12 8.49 -6.43
C GLU A 74 -12.26 7.29 -7.37
N ILE A 75 -11.15 6.66 -7.79
CA ILE A 75 -11.17 5.49 -8.67
C ILE A 75 -10.82 4.23 -7.88
N SER A 76 -11.67 3.20 -8.02
CA SER A 76 -11.42 1.87 -7.49
C SER A 76 -10.69 1.05 -8.55
N PHE A 77 -9.43 0.74 -8.31
CA PHE A 77 -8.62 -0.03 -9.26
C PHE A 77 -8.77 -1.55 -9.10
N ILE A 78 -9.15 -2.02 -7.92
CA ILE A 78 -9.28 -3.46 -7.68
C ILE A 78 -10.44 -4.02 -8.50
N GLY A 79 -10.17 -5.09 -9.24
CA GLY A 79 -11.13 -5.68 -10.16
C GLY A 79 -11.08 -5.12 -11.57
N MET A 80 -10.28 -4.07 -11.79
CA MET A 80 -10.14 -3.42 -13.09
C MET A 80 -9.13 -4.18 -13.97
N ASN A 81 -9.33 -4.12 -15.29
CA ASN A 81 -8.32 -4.59 -16.24
C ASN A 81 -7.00 -3.85 -16.00
N LEU A 82 -5.88 -4.58 -15.98
CA LEU A 82 -4.58 -4.01 -15.64
C LEU A 82 -4.17 -2.89 -16.60
N ASN A 83 -4.39 -3.05 -17.90
CA ASN A 83 -4.00 -2.03 -18.88
C ASN A 83 -4.79 -0.74 -18.67
N GLU A 84 -6.09 -0.86 -18.42
CA GLU A 84 -6.94 0.29 -18.13
C GLU A 84 -6.52 0.98 -16.83
N ALA A 85 -6.29 0.21 -15.78
CA ALA A 85 -5.83 0.75 -14.48
C ALA A 85 -4.50 1.47 -14.61
N THR A 86 -3.56 0.87 -15.35
CA THR A 86 -2.24 1.43 -15.58
C THR A 86 -2.33 2.78 -16.30
N ASP A 87 -3.15 2.86 -17.35
CA ASP A 87 -3.31 4.09 -18.13
C ASP A 87 -3.91 5.20 -17.28
N LEU A 88 -4.95 4.90 -16.49
CA LEU A 88 -5.58 5.88 -15.61
C LEU A 88 -4.61 6.39 -14.54
N LEU A 89 -3.87 5.48 -13.92
CA LEU A 89 -2.94 5.84 -12.85
C LEU A 89 -1.75 6.63 -13.39
N GLN A 90 -1.27 6.28 -14.58
CA GLN A 90 -0.21 7.04 -15.26
C GLN A 90 -0.67 8.46 -15.55
N GLN A 91 -1.91 8.65 -15.99
CA GLN A 91 -2.48 9.98 -16.22
C GLN A 91 -2.56 10.79 -14.93
N GLN A 92 -2.95 10.15 -13.82
CA GLN A 92 -3.07 10.83 -12.53
C GLN A 92 -1.72 11.21 -11.93
N THR A 93 -0.75 10.31 -11.98
CA THR A 93 0.54 10.48 -11.28
C THR A 93 1.61 11.10 -12.16
N LYS A 94 1.45 11.06 -13.50
CA LYS A 94 2.47 11.44 -14.48
C LYS A 94 3.73 10.59 -14.38
N VAL A 95 3.63 9.41 -13.76
CA VAL A 95 4.72 8.45 -13.62
C VAL A 95 4.50 7.31 -14.59
N LYS A 96 5.53 6.97 -15.37
CA LYS A 96 5.49 5.80 -16.24
C LYS A 96 5.93 4.59 -15.41
N PRO A 97 5.06 3.57 -15.25
CA PRO A 97 5.42 2.39 -14.47
C PRO A 97 6.33 1.44 -15.23
N PHE A 98 6.98 0.55 -14.51
CA PHE A 98 7.63 -0.61 -15.08
C PHE A 98 6.99 -1.89 -14.52
N SER A 99 7.10 -2.98 -15.29
CA SER A 99 6.49 -4.25 -14.94
C SER A 99 7.52 -5.23 -14.40
N GLU A 100 7.15 -5.93 -13.33
CA GLU A 100 7.88 -7.09 -12.83
C GLU A 100 6.90 -8.27 -12.82
N ARG A 101 7.36 -9.41 -13.26
CA ARG A 101 6.51 -10.61 -13.28
C ARG A 101 7.10 -11.67 -12.37
N LEU A 102 6.28 -12.18 -11.45
CA LEU A 102 6.61 -13.26 -10.53
C LEU A 102 5.55 -14.35 -10.67
N ASP A 103 5.88 -15.45 -11.31
CA ASP A 103 4.96 -16.55 -11.58
C ASP A 103 3.70 -16.05 -12.31
N LEU A 104 2.53 -16.18 -11.68
CA LEU A 104 1.24 -15.78 -12.25
C LEU A 104 0.85 -14.35 -11.87
N THR A 105 1.71 -13.65 -11.13
CA THR A 105 1.45 -12.30 -10.63
C THR A 105 2.27 -11.29 -11.42
N GLU A 106 1.63 -10.22 -11.84
CA GLU A 106 2.29 -9.09 -12.48
C GLU A 106 2.22 -7.88 -11.56
N LEU A 107 3.38 -7.23 -11.36
CA LEU A 107 3.49 -6.05 -10.50
C LEU A 107 3.80 -4.85 -11.38
N LEU A 108 2.97 -3.81 -11.34
CA LEU A 108 3.22 -2.53 -11.99
C LEU A 108 3.72 -1.56 -10.95
N VAL A 109 5.00 -1.17 -11.06
CA VAL A 109 5.69 -0.33 -10.08
C VAL A 109 5.67 1.12 -10.55
N PHE A 110 5.03 1.98 -9.78
CA PHE A 110 4.99 3.43 -10.02
C PHE A 110 6.00 4.09 -9.07
N GLU A 111 7.27 4.08 -9.49
CA GLU A 111 8.34 4.70 -8.73
C GLU A 111 8.09 6.20 -8.53
N GLY A 112 8.55 6.74 -7.41
CA GLY A 112 8.39 8.14 -7.11
C GLY A 112 7.09 8.47 -6.37
N VAL A 113 6.06 7.63 -6.47
CA VAL A 113 4.82 7.80 -5.72
C VAL A 113 4.57 6.66 -4.73
N SER A 114 5.52 5.73 -4.59
CA SER A 114 5.48 4.62 -3.64
C SER A 114 4.19 3.82 -3.75
N PHE A 115 3.86 3.38 -4.97
CA PHE A 115 2.62 2.69 -5.25
C PHE A 115 2.82 1.60 -6.29
N ASN A 116 2.20 0.43 -6.05
CA ASN A 116 2.22 -0.67 -7.00
C ASN A 116 0.81 -1.21 -7.23
N LEU A 117 0.51 -1.57 -8.47
CA LEU A 117 -0.65 -2.38 -8.82
C LEU A 117 -0.20 -3.83 -8.89
N VAL A 118 -0.94 -4.71 -8.23
CA VAL A 118 -0.70 -6.16 -8.30
C VAL A 118 -1.84 -6.79 -9.08
N ALA A 119 -1.51 -7.53 -10.15
CA ALA A 119 -2.50 -8.17 -10.99
C ALA A 119 -2.28 -9.68 -11.08
N GLU A 120 -3.40 -10.40 -11.18
CA GLU A 120 -3.43 -11.83 -11.46
C GLU A 120 -4.30 -12.03 -12.68
N PHE A 121 -3.77 -12.73 -13.69
CA PHE A 121 -4.49 -12.98 -14.95
C PHE A 121 -5.05 -11.69 -15.59
N GLY A 122 -4.25 -10.61 -15.54
CA GLY A 122 -4.62 -9.35 -16.19
C GLY A 122 -5.64 -8.49 -15.46
N THR A 123 -6.02 -8.86 -14.23
CA THR A 123 -6.96 -8.12 -13.40
C THR A 123 -6.30 -7.67 -12.11
N VAL A 124 -6.48 -6.40 -11.74
CA VAL A 124 -5.91 -5.87 -10.50
C VAL A 124 -6.55 -6.57 -9.30
N SER A 125 -5.73 -7.23 -8.49
CA SER A 125 -6.17 -7.97 -7.31
C SER A 125 -5.82 -7.27 -6.01
N LYS A 126 -4.74 -6.48 -5.99
CA LYS A 126 -4.26 -5.80 -4.78
C LYS A 126 -3.60 -4.48 -5.15
N LEU A 127 -3.56 -3.59 -4.14
CA LEU A 127 -2.80 -2.34 -4.20
C LEU A 127 -1.73 -2.39 -3.12
N GLU A 128 -0.52 -1.93 -3.44
CA GLU A 128 0.57 -1.79 -2.47
C GLU A 128 0.91 -0.32 -2.34
N ILE A 129 0.82 0.20 -1.13
CA ILE A 129 1.03 1.62 -0.83
C ILE A 129 2.15 1.75 0.17
N GLY A 130 3.21 2.48 -0.19
CA GLY A 130 4.32 2.76 0.70
C GLY A 130 4.31 4.21 1.16
N VAL A 131 5.03 4.48 2.25
CA VAL A 131 5.29 5.84 2.69
C VAL A 131 6.10 6.57 1.63
N ALA A 132 5.89 7.88 1.50
CA ALA A 132 6.62 8.71 0.55
C ALA A 132 8.13 8.63 0.79
N VAL A 133 8.91 8.70 -0.30
CA VAL A 133 10.37 8.66 -0.25
C VAL A 133 10.91 9.92 -0.92
N SER A 134 11.89 10.56 -0.27
CA SER A 134 12.54 11.76 -0.80
C SER A 134 13.55 11.41 -1.90
N ASP A 135 14.08 12.43 -2.57
CA ASP A 135 15.12 12.25 -3.59
C ASP A 135 16.40 11.63 -3.03
N ASN A 136 16.59 11.71 -1.71
CA ASN A 136 17.73 11.11 -1.01
C ASN A 136 17.42 9.71 -0.48
N ASP A 137 16.35 9.07 -0.96
CA ASP A 137 15.91 7.73 -0.53
C ASP A 137 15.56 7.65 0.97
N GLU A 138 15.15 8.75 1.56
CA GLU A 138 14.69 8.78 2.96
C GLU A 138 13.16 8.80 3.00
N PHE A 139 12.58 8.10 3.98
CA PHE A 139 11.14 8.13 4.19
C PHE A 139 10.70 9.51 4.67
N VAL A 140 9.58 9.97 4.12
CA VAL A 140 9.00 11.26 4.47
C VAL A 140 7.61 10.98 5.07
N PHE A 141 7.56 10.96 6.39
CA PHE A 141 6.28 10.72 7.08
C PHE A 141 5.44 11.99 7.10
N PRO A 142 4.12 11.86 6.86
CA PRO A 142 3.25 13.02 6.92
C PRO A 142 3.14 13.55 8.36
N LYS A 143 2.86 14.83 8.50
CA LYS A 143 2.58 15.43 9.80
C LYS A 143 1.20 14.97 10.26
N ARG A 144 1.09 14.74 11.59
CA ARG A 144 -0.16 14.29 12.20
C ARG A 144 -0.69 15.28 13.21
#